data_f08ba4007065a62d5089eb76853aaf41
#
_entry.id   f08ba4007065a62d5089eb76853aaf41
#
_cell.length_a   1.000
_cell.length_b   1.000
_cell.length_c   1.000
_cell.angle_alpha   90.00
_cell.angle_beta   90.00
_cell.angle_gamma   90.00
#
_symmetry.space_group_name_H-M   'P 1'
#
loop_
_entity.id
_entity.type
_entity.pdbx_description
1 polymer ?
#
loop_
_entity_poly.entity_id
_entity_poly.type
_entity_poly.pdbx_seq_one_letter_code
_entity_poly.pdbx_strand_id
1 'polypeptide(L)'
;MTACRLWHWCFRWLMMQIVPIRVNWTPVMSDRKALDRIDGGMGQKPALIIVDVVVGFTDPECPLGSEANAVVAANVELMNAFHQADLPVVLTTVIYHNEEQASVFRARVPALNLLTPDSEWVKFDPRLPVLPSDLQLEKRHASGFHGTELDDWLKAKGVDSVVVTGLTTSGCVRATAVDGLQNNYRVLVPQDACGDRDEQAHEANLYDLNAKYADVVSVADVLESLPG
;
A
#
# COMPACT_ATOMS: atom_id res chain seq x y z
N MET A 1 -59.66 -35.45 -23.14
CA MET A 1 -59.11 -36.41 -22.15
C MET A 1 -57.68 -36.64 -22.52
N THR A 2 -56.76 -35.96 -21.91
CA THR A 2 -55.35 -36.37 -21.79
C THR A 2 -54.58 -35.29 -21.02
N ALA A 3 -54.03 -35.62 -19.88
CA ALA A 3 -53.41 -34.75 -18.92
C ALA A 3 -51.99 -34.37 -19.37
N CYS A 4 -51.73 -33.06 -19.37
CA CYS A 4 -50.41 -32.48 -19.57
C CYS A 4 -49.69 -32.47 -18.23
N ARG A 5 -48.61 -33.24 -18.08
CA ARG A 5 -47.74 -33.21 -16.88
C ARG A 5 -46.68 -32.14 -17.06
N LEU A 6 -46.81 -31.09 -16.26
CA LEU A 6 -45.80 -30.03 -16.07
C LEU A 6 -44.60 -30.59 -15.33
N TRP A 7 -43.43 -30.52 -15.95
CA TRP A 7 -42.15 -30.80 -15.33
C TRP A 7 -41.69 -29.57 -14.57
N HIS A 8 -41.72 -29.60 -13.22
CA HIS A 8 -41.06 -28.63 -12.37
C HIS A 8 -39.60 -29.04 -12.22
N TRP A 9 -38.70 -28.30 -12.86
CA TRP A 9 -37.30 -28.36 -12.57
C TRP A 9 -37.04 -27.47 -11.35
N CYS A 10 -36.86 -28.11 -10.19
CA CYS A 10 -36.45 -27.49 -8.96
C CYS A 10 -34.93 -27.26 -9.01
N PHE A 11 -34.50 -26.06 -9.35
CA PHE A 11 -33.09 -25.62 -9.16
C PHE A 11 -32.81 -25.49 -7.65
N ARG A 12 -32.27 -26.55 -7.07
CA ARG A 12 -31.68 -26.47 -5.73
C ARG A 12 -30.37 -25.73 -5.83
N TRP A 13 -30.37 -24.46 -5.48
CA TRP A 13 -29.15 -23.70 -5.15
C TRP A 13 -28.47 -24.35 -3.95
N LEU A 14 -27.36 -25.01 -4.19
CA LEU A 14 -26.48 -25.52 -3.15
C LEU A 14 -25.72 -24.29 -2.57
N MET A 15 -26.29 -23.71 -1.54
CA MET A 15 -25.55 -22.74 -0.72
C MET A 15 -24.39 -23.49 -0.06
N MET A 16 -23.19 -23.35 -0.59
CA MET A 16 -22.00 -23.72 0.15
C MET A 16 -21.92 -22.81 1.39
N GLN A 17 -22.29 -23.37 2.52
CA GLN A 17 -22.04 -22.72 3.81
C GLN A 17 -20.53 -22.67 4.02
N ILE A 18 -19.97 -21.48 3.88
CA ILE A 18 -18.59 -21.23 4.31
C ILE A 18 -18.59 -21.30 5.84
N VAL A 19 -18.12 -22.41 6.37
CA VAL A 19 -17.89 -22.56 7.82
C VAL A 19 -16.70 -21.66 8.18
N PRO A 20 -16.87 -20.64 9.02
CA PRO A 20 -15.75 -19.82 9.43
C PRO A 20 -14.80 -20.67 10.28
N ILE A 21 -13.60 -20.91 9.79
CA ILE A 21 -12.53 -21.52 10.58
C ILE A 21 -12.08 -20.45 11.57
N ARG A 22 -12.44 -20.62 12.84
CA ARG A 22 -11.84 -19.82 13.93
C ARG A 22 -10.44 -20.36 14.20
N VAL A 23 -9.45 -19.69 13.63
CA VAL A 23 -8.05 -19.92 14.03
C VAL A 23 -7.81 -19.13 15.31
N ASN A 24 -7.70 -19.81 16.44
CA ASN A 24 -7.19 -19.22 17.68
C ASN A 24 -5.67 -19.05 17.51
N TRP A 25 -5.27 -17.89 16.97
CA TRP A 25 -3.87 -17.55 16.85
C TRP A 25 -3.43 -16.82 18.12
N THR A 26 -2.64 -17.50 18.92
CA THR A 26 -1.90 -16.89 20.04
C THR A 26 -0.50 -16.60 19.51
N PRO A 27 -0.06 -15.33 19.45
CA PRO A 27 1.32 -15.05 19.07
C PRO A 27 2.26 -15.60 20.12
N VAL A 28 2.92 -16.70 19.80
CA VAL A 28 4.05 -17.17 20.61
C VAL A 28 5.25 -16.32 20.18
N MET A 29 5.56 -15.30 20.96
CA MET A 29 6.85 -14.62 20.91
C MET A 29 7.90 -15.65 21.36
N SER A 30 8.36 -16.48 20.46
CA SER A 30 9.49 -17.38 20.71
C SER A 30 10.79 -16.62 20.46
N ASP A 31 11.86 -16.97 21.21
CA ASP A 31 13.25 -16.58 20.93
C ASP A 31 13.68 -17.11 19.55
N ARG A 32 13.10 -16.54 18.48
CA ARG A 32 13.46 -16.91 17.12
C ARG A 32 14.80 -16.27 16.80
N LYS A 33 15.73 -17.10 16.39
CA LYS A 33 16.98 -16.64 15.82
C LYS A 33 16.67 -15.71 14.67
N ALA A 34 17.11 -14.45 14.74
CA ALA A 34 16.99 -13.51 13.63
C ALA A 34 17.71 -14.06 12.40
N LEU A 35 17.18 -13.77 11.23
CA LEU A 35 17.89 -14.07 9.99
C LEU A 35 19.10 -13.14 9.89
N ASP A 36 20.25 -13.69 9.46
CA ASP A 36 21.37 -12.86 9.05
C ASP A 36 20.96 -12.11 7.78
N ARG A 37 20.90 -10.78 7.85
CA ARG A 37 20.57 -9.92 6.71
C ARG A 37 21.71 -8.94 6.45
N ILE A 38 21.77 -8.49 5.22
CA ILE A 38 22.67 -7.41 4.79
C ILE A 38 21.76 -6.26 4.33
N ASP A 39 22.05 -5.03 4.79
CA ASP A 39 21.33 -3.86 4.35
C ASP A 39 21.57 -3.63 2.85
N GLY A 40 20.50 -3.41 2.11
CA GLY A 40 20.53 -3.15 0.67
C GLY A 40 21.05 -1.74 0.36
N GLY A 41 20.75 -0.81 1.25
CA GLY A 41 21.05 0.60 1.13
C GLY A 41 20.33 1.29 -0.04
N MET A 42 20.49 2.59 -0.14
CA MET A 42 20.00 3.36 -1.28
C MET A 42 20.89 3.16 -2.50
N GLY A 43 20.27 3.04 -3.67
CA GLY A 43 20.98 2.97 -4.95
C GLY A 43 21.44 4.35 -5.45
N GLN A 44 21.82 4.40 -6.72
CA GLN A 44 22.26 5.64 -7.36
C GLN A 44 21.09 6.46 -7.92
N LYS A 45 19.94 5.82 -8.15
CA LYS A 45 18.77 6.45 -8.75
C LYS A 45 17.48 6.04 -8.03
N PRO A 46 17.29 6.52 -6.80
CA PRO A 46 16.11 6.21 -6.01
C PRO A 46 14.85 6.87 -6.57
N ALA A 47 13.69 6.25 -6.33
CA ALA A 47 12.38 6.87 -6.50
C ALA A 47 11.60 6.86 -5.17
N LEU A 48 10.85 7.92 -4.90
CA LEU A 48 9.93 7.99 -3.77
C LEU A 48 8.56 7.48 -4.21
N ILE A 49 7.99 6.51 -3.47
CA ILE A 49 6.64 5.99 -3.69
C ILE A 49 5.81 6.28 -2.44
N ILE A 50 4.93 7.27 -2.55
CA ILE A 50 4.01 7.68 -1.49
C ILE A 50 2.70 6.92 -1.67
N VAL A 51 2.48 5.97 -0.79
CA VAL A 51 1.36 5.04 -0.87
C VAL A 51 0.16 5.62 -0.15
N ASP A 52 -0.90 5.93 -0.91
CA ASP A 52 -2.24 6.25 -0.43
C ASP A 52 -2.30 7.35 0.66
N VAL A 53 -1.45 8.37 0.59
CA VAL A 53 -1.58 9.57 1.42
C VAL A 53 -2.66 10.45 0.79
N VAL A 54 -3.89 9.96 0.91
CA VAL A 54 -5.11 10.58 0.39
C VAL A 54 -6.06 10.92 1.52
N VAL A 55 -6.99 11.84 1.29
CA VAL A 55 -7.94 12.33 2.31
C VAL A 55 -8.63 11.17 3.03
N GLY A 56 -9.03 10.12 2.31
CA GLY A 56 -9.71 8.95 2.89
C GLY A 56 -8.87 8.13 3.88
N PHE A 57 -7.56 8.31 3.91
CA PHE A 57 -6.68 7.62 4.86
C PHE A 57 -6.06 8.58 5.88
N THR A 58 -6.07 9.90 5.62
CA THR A 58 -5.50 10.92 6.52
C THR A 58 -6.55 11.66 7.36
N ASP A 59 -7.84 11.50 7.03
CA ASP A 59 -8.95 12.11 7.76
C ASP A 59 -9.62 11.06 8.68
N PRO A 60 -9.60 11.25 10.02
CA PRO A 60 -10.25 10.35 10.98
C PRO A 60 -11.77 10.20 10.80
N GLU A 61 -12.44 11.14 10.11
CA GLU A 61 -13.88 11.06 9.82
C GLU A 61 -14.19 9.97 8.76
N CYS A 62 -13.22 9.60 7.94
CA CYS A 62 -13.36 8.49 7.00
C CYS A 62 -13.21 7.15 7.72
N PRO A 63 -14.08 6.15 7.48
CA PRO A 63 -13.93 4.80 8.06
C PRO A 63 -12.61 4.11 7.74
N LEU A 64 -11.90 4.56 6.71
CA LEU A 64 -10.56 4.07 6.32
C LEU A 64 -9.44 4.91 6.94
N GLY A 65 -9.74 6.08 7.48
CA GLY A 65 -8.78 7.07 7.93
C GLY A 65 -8.32 6.87 9.38
N SER A 66 -7.27 7.59 9.70
CA SER A 66 -6.74 7.76 11.06
C SER A 66 -6.04 9.11 11.18
N GLU A 67 -5.69 9.50 12.39
CA GLU A 67 -4.81 10.65 12.60
C GLU A 67 -3.44 10.35 11.95
N ALA A 68 -3.01 11.19 11.00
CA ALA A 68 -1.82 10.97 10.19
C ALA A 68 -0.97 12.24 9.99
N ASN A 69 -1.14 13.26 10.83
CA ASN A 69 -0.46 14.55 10.65
C ASN A 69 1.06 14.42 10.61
N ALA A 70 1.65 13.60 11.49
CA ALA A 70 3.09 13.37 11.51
C ALA A 70 3.56 12.66 10.22
N VAL A 71 2.82 11.65 9.78
CA VAL A 71 3.10 10.91 8.53
C VAL A 71 3.04 11.84 7.31
N VAL A 72 2.02 12.69 7.23
CA VAL A 72 1.90 13.67 6.13
C VAL A 72 3.06 14.64 6.15
N ALA A 73 3.43 15.18 7.32
CA ALA A 73 4.56 16.11 7.44
C ALA A 73 5.89 15.48 6.98
N ALA A 74 6.15 14.24 7.38
CA ALA A 74 7.33 13.48 6.95
C ALA A 74 7.35 13.23 5.44
N ASN A 75 6.19 12.92 4.85
CA ASN A 75 6.08 12.75 3.39
C ASN A 75 6.28 14.07 2.64
N VAL A 76 5.82 15.20 3.17
CA VAL A 76 6.09 16.53 2.59
C VAL A 76 7.60 16.83 2.58
N GLU A 77 8.30 16.49 3.67
CA GLU A 77 9.76 16.67 3.76
C GLU A 77 10.50 15.84 2.70
N LEU A 78 10.16 14.56 2.59
CA LEU A 78 10.74 13.66 1.59
C LEU A 78 10.43 14.13 0.16
N MET A 79 9.17 14.51 -0.16
CA MET A 79 8.82 15.02 -1.49
C MET A 79 9.65 16.23 -1.87
N ASN A 80 9.80 17.19 -0.96
CA ASN A 80 10.60 18.39 -1.23
C ASN A 80 12.07 18.04 -1.52
N ALA A 81 12.65 17.11 -0.78
CA ALA A 81 14.02 16.67 -1.00
C ALA A 81 14.20 15.94 -2.34
N PHE A 82 13.28 15.03 -2.68
CA PHE A 82 13.32 14.33 -3.97
C PHE A 82 13.12 15.28 -5.15
N HIS A 83 12.20 16.25 -5.05
CA HIS A 83 12.03 17.29 -6.07
C HIS A 83 13.27 18.16 -6.23
N GLN A 84 13.91 18.57 -5.13
CA GLN A 84 15.15 19.35 -5.18
C GLN A 84 16.30 18.59 -5.83
N ALA A 85 16.35 17.27 -5.67
CA ALA A 85 17.35 16.40 -6.28
C ALA A 85 16.98 15.94 -7.71
N ASP A 86 15.86 16.42 -8.28
CA ASP A 86 15.31 15.98 -9.59
C ASP A 86 15.11 14.45 -9.68
N LEU A 87 14.70 13.85 -8.55
CA LEU A 87 14.44 12.42 -8.43
C LEU A 87 12.97 12.10 -8.63
N PRO A 88 12.65 10.89 -9.16
CA PRO A 88 11.27 10.48 -9.43
C PRO A 88 10.40 10.40 -8.17
N VAL A 89 9.19 10.96 -8.25
CA VAL A 89 8.15 10.84 -7.21
C VAL A 89 6.91 10.20 -7.80
N VAL A 90 6.34 9.25 -7.07
CA VAL A 90 5.09 8.55 -7.39
C VAL A 90 4.14 8.68 -6.21
N LEU A 91 2.90 9.04 -6.48
CA LEU A 91 1.81 9.02 -5.50
C LEU A 91 0.77 8.01 -5.93
N THR A 92 0.31 7.15 -5.02
CA THR A 92 -0.76 6.21 -5.34
C THR A 92 -2.07 6.58 -4.69
N THR A 93 -3.17 6.24 -5.36
CA THR A 93 -4.53 6.31 -4.83
C THR A 93 -5.31 5.06 -5.24
N VAL A 94 -6.21 4.59 -4.38
CA VAL A 94 -7.11 3.48 -4.70
C VAL A 94 -8.42 4.03 -5.22
N ILE A 95 -8.81 3.65 -6.45
CA ILE A 95 -10.07 4.07 -7.05
C ILE A 95 -10.76 2.87 -7.72
N TYR A 96 -12.06 2.70 -7.49
CA TYR A 96 -12.87 1.65 -8.12
C TYR A 96 -13.91 2.29 -9.04
N HIS A 97 -13.80 2.01 -10.34
CA HIS A 97 -14.69 2.54 -11.38
C HIS A 97 -15.95 1.68 -11.60
N ASN A 98 -15.95 0.43 -11.11
CA ASN A 98 -17.08 -0.49 -11.20
C ASN A 98 -17.05 -1.54 -10.08
N GLU A 99 -18.12 -2.34 -9.96
CA GLU A 99 -18.27 -3.31 -8.89
C GLU A 99 -17.39 -4.57 -9.05
N GLU A 100 -16.93 -4.86 -10.25
CA GLU A 100 -16.12 -6.05 -10.55
C GLU A 100 -14.67 -5.91 -10.10
N GLN A 101 -14.17 -4.65 -10.07
CA GLN A 101 -12.80 -4.34 -9.67
C GLN A 101 -12.55 -4.71 -8.21
N ALA A 102 -11.55 -5.58 -8.01
CA ALA A 102 -11.14 -6.06 -6.70
C ALA A 102 -12.29 -6.55 -5.80
N SER A 103 -13.32 -7.19 -6.39
CA SER A 103 -14.57 -7.56 -5.71
C SER A 103 -14.34 -8.39 -4.44
N VAL A 104 -13.37 -9.31 -4.42
CA VAL A 104 -13.01 -10.11 -3.24
C VAL A 104 -12.40 -9.23 -2.14
N PHE A 105 -11.51 -8.31 -2.49
CA PHE A 105 -10.90 -7.39 -1.53
C PHE A 105 -11.94 -6.43 -0.94
N ARG A 106 -12.80 -5.86 -1.77
CA ARG A 106 -13.90 -4.98 -1.36
C ARG A 106 -14.95 -5.71 -0.51
N ALA A 107 -15.24 -6.98 -0.81
CA ALA A 107 -16.10 -7.81 0.04
C ALA A 107 -15.46 -8.08 1.42
N ARG A 108 -14.13 -8.23 1.49
CA ARG A 108 -13.39 -8.44 2.73
C ARG A 108 -13.32 -7.15 3.58
N VAL A 109 -13.20 -5.99 2.93
CA VAL A 109 -13.10 -4.66 3.55
C VAL A 109 -14.15 -3.74 2.93
N PRO A 110 -15.42 -3.79 3.38
CA PRO A 110 -16.53 -3.04 2.74
C PRO A 110 -16.34 -1.52 2.68
N ALA A 111 -15.58 -0.94 3.61
CA ALA A 111 -15.26 0.49 3.60
C ALA A 111 -14.52 0.94 2.33
N LEU A 112 -13.82 0.03 1.63
CA LEU A 112 -13.19 0.34 0.34
C LEU A 112 -14.19 0.77 -0.74
N ASN A 113 -15.49 0.45 -0.60
CA ASN A 113 -16.51 0.89 -1.55
C ASN A 113 -16.74 2.41 -1.57
N LEU A 114 -16.19 3.15 -0.60
CA LEU A 114 -16.20 4.61 -0.58
C LEU A 114 -15.24 5.25 -1.59
N LEU A 115 -14.27 4.46 -2.10
CA LEU A 115 -13.20 4.95 -2.96
C LEU A 115 -13.63 4.90 -4.44
N THR A 116 -14.54 5.81 -4.81
CA THR A 116 -15.03 5.98 -6.19
C THR A 116 -14.41 7.21 -6.85
N PRO A 117 -14.43 7.33 -8.20
CA PRO A 117 -13.81 8.46 -8.91
C PRO A 117 -14.30 9.85 -8.47
N ASP A 118 -15.58 9.95 -8.07
CA ASP A 118 -16.18 11.22 -7.66
C ASP A 118 -16.03 11.51 -6.16
N SER A 119 -15.40 10.60 -5.40
CA SER A 119 -15.23 10.71 -3.96
C SER A 119 -14.10 11.67 -3.60
N GLU A 120 -14.33 12.53 -2.60
CA GLU A 120 -13.26 13.35 -2.01
C GLU A 120 -12.17 12.47 -1.35
N TRP A 121 -12.54 11.28 -0.91
CA TRP A 121 -11.64 10.36 -0.20
C TRP A 121 -10.48 9.84 -1.02
N VAL A 122 -10.56 9.89 -2.36
CA VAL A 122 -9.49 9.43 -3.26
C VAL A 122 -8.50 10.54 -3.64
N LYS A 123 -8.78 11.79 -3.27
CA LYS A 123 -7.89 12.92 -3.56
C LYS A 123 -6.66 12.88 -2.65
N PHE A 124 -5.52 13.24 -3.20
CA PHE A 124 -4.30 13.37 -2.40
C PHE A 124 -4.49 14.40 -1.29
N ASP A 125 -3.86 14.16 -0.16
CA ASP A 125 -3.90 15.11 0.95
C ASP A 125 -3.40 16.48 0.47
N PRO A 126 -4.16 17.57 0.68
CA PRO A 126 -3.86 18.88 0.11
C PRO A 126 -2.56 19.51 0.63
N ARG A 127 -1.96 18.94 1.67
CA ARG A 127 -0.67 19.38 2.20
C ARG A 127 0.52 18.87 1.38
N LEU A 128 0.34 17.83 0.56
CA LEU A 128 1.40 17.28 -0.28
C LEU A 128 1.75 18.24 -1.42
N PRO A 129 3.03 18.58 -1.66
CA PRO A 129 3.47 19.46 -2.73
C PRO A 129 3.55 18.71 -4.07
N VAL A 130 2.40 18.23 -4.58
CA VAL A 130 2.32 17.46 -5.82
C VAL A 130 2.68 18.32 -7.03
N LEU A 131 3.61 17.85 -7.85
CA LEU A 131 4.03 18.53 -9.09
C LEU A 131 3.47 17.82 -10.32
N PRO A 132 3.34 18.53 -11.46
CA PRO A 132 2.92 17.91 -12.72
C PRO A 132 3.87 16.84 -13.25
N SER A 133 5.12 16.81 -12.78
CA SER A 133 6.13 15.79 -13.11
C SER A 133 5.94 14.49 -12.34
N ASP A 134 5.20 14.50 -11.25
CA ASP A 134 4.98 13.34 -10.40
C ASP A 134 4.03 12.35 -11.08
N LEU A 135 4.31 11.06 -10.93
CA LEU A 135 3.37 10.03 -11.37
C LEU A 135 2.24 9.90 -10.36
N GLN A 136 1.02 10.25 -10.78
CA GLN A 136 -0.18 10.00 -10.01
C GLN A 136 -0.80 8.69 -10.50
N LEU A 137 -0.68 7.65 -9.69
CA LEU A 137 -0.98 6.27 -10.06
C LEU A 137 -2.28 5.79 -9.41
N GLU A 138 -3.28 5.45 -10.21
CA GLU A 138 -4.46 4.76 -9.73
C GLU A 138 -4.21 3.25 -9.62
N LYS A 139 -4.54 2.67 -8.49
CA LYS A 139 -4.49 1.22 -8.28
C LYS A 139 -5.81 0.64 -7.79
N ARG A 140 -5.96 -0.68 -7.86
CA ARG A 140 -7.18 -1.42 -7.44
C ARG A 140 -6.91 -2.37 -6.27
N HIS A 141 -5.64 -2.63 -5.99
CA HIS A 141 -5.18 -3.59 -4.99
C HIS A 141 -4.23 -2.93 -3.99
N ALA A 142 -3.79 -3.66 -2.99
CA ALA A 142 -2.92 -3.12 -1.95
C ALA A 142 -1.58 -2.61 -2.50
N SER A 143 -0.91 -3.43 -3.32
CA SER A 143 0.39 -3.06 -3.89
C SER A 143 0.26 -2.04 -5.02
N GLY A 144 1.17 -1.06 -5.03
CA GLY A 144 1.35 -0.12 -6.12
C GLY A 144 1.83 -0.77 -7.43
N PHE A 145 2.44 -1.95 -7.36
CA PHE A 145 2.93 -2.69 -8.53
C PHE A 145 1.87 -3.59 -9.17
N HIS A 146 0.88 -4.05 -8.38
CA HIS A 146 -0.06 -5.06 -8.85
C HIS A 146 -1.06 -4.52 -9.86
N GLY A 147 -0.92 -4.91 -11.12
CA GLY A 147 -1.83 -4.53 -12.22
C GLY A 147 -1.79 -3.06 -12.59
N THR A 148 -0.62 -2.43 -12.45
CA THR A 148 -0.34 -1.04 -12.82
C THR A 148 0.89 -0.95 -13.72
N GLU A 149 1.17 0.24 -14.25
CA GLU A 149 2.36 0.55 -15.04
C GLU A 149 3.58 0.95 -14.20
N LEU A 150 3.55 0.83 -12.86
CA LEU A 150 4.59 1.36 -11.99
C LEU A 150 5.98 0.80 -12.32
N ASP A 151 6.09 -0.52 -12.49
CA ASP A 151 7.38 -1.17 -12.75
C ASP A 151 7.99 -0.71 -14.09
N ASP A 152 7.18 -0.65 -15.14
CA ASP A 152 7.61 -0.18 -16.46
C ASP A 152 8.04 1.30 -16.41
N TRP A 153 7.32 2.13 -15.67
CA TRP A 153 7.65 3.53 -15.50
C TRP A 153 8.96 3.73 -14.74
N LEU A 154 9.18 3.00 -13.65
CA LEU A 154 10.43 3.04 -12.87
C LEU A 154 11.61 2.58 -13.71
N LYS A 155 11.47 1.48 -14.45
CA LYS A 155 12.50 0.96 -15.37
C LYS A 155 12.85 1.95 -16.47
N ALA A 156 11.86 2.61 -17.07
CA ALA A 156 12.07 3.62 -18.10
C ALA A 156 12.88 4.82 -17.58
N LYS A 157 12.78 5.13 -16.28
CA LYS A 157 13.58 6.16 -15.62
C LYS A 157 14.94 5.66 -15.12
N GLY A 158 15.22 4.36 -15.23
CA GLY A 158 16.46 3.74 -14.76
C GLY A 158 16.57 3.70 -13.23
N VAL A 159 15.45 3.64 -12.52
CA VAL A 159 15.39 3.54 -11.05
C VAL A 159 15.99 2.20 -10.61
N ASP A 160 16.80 2.21 -9.54
CA ASP A 160 17.47 1.05 -8.97
C ASP A 160 17.10 0.77 -7.51
N SER A 161 16.43 1.73 -6.89
CA SER A 161 15.95 1.63 -5.50
C SER A 161 14.67 2.43 -5.30
N VAL A 162 13.85 2.00 -4.35
CA VAL A 162 12.58 2.67 -4.02
C VAL A 162 12.49 2.97 -2.53
N VAL A 163 12.06 4.17 -2.20
CA VAL A 163 11.70 4.59 -0.85
C VAL A 163 10.18 4.52 -0.77
N VAL A 164 9.65 3.58 0.02
CA VAL A 164 8.20 3.32 0.11
C VAL A 164 7.67 3.88 1.43
N THR A 165 6.70 4.78 1.34
CA THR A 165 6.12 5.52 2.47
C THR A 165 4.60 5.50 2.44
N GLY A 166 3.94 6.10 3.41
CA GLY A 166 2.51 6.39 3.40
C GLY A 166 1.66 5.43 4.24
N LEU A 167 0.48 5.07 3.74
CA LEU A 167 -0.59 4.40 4.50
C LEU A 167 -1.13 3.17 3.76
N THR A 168 -1.52 2.10 4.46
CA THR A 168 -1.15 1.82 5.85
C THR A 168 0.02 0.86 5.89
N THR A 169 0.82 0.93 6.94
CA THR A 169 2.04 0.12 7.07
C THR A 169 1.76 -1.37 6.88
N SER A 170 0.75 -1.92 7.57
CA SER A 170 0.37 -3.34 7.49
C SER A 170 -0.34 -3.73 6.19
N GLY A 171 -0.76 -2.75 5.40
CA GLY A 171 -1.54 -2.93 4.16
C GLY A 171 -0.76 -2.58 2.90
N CYS A 172 -1.08 -1.41 2.35
CA CYS A 172 -0.60 -0.99 1.04
C CYS A 172 0.91 -0.71 1.02
N VAL A 173 1.48 -0.15 2.10
CA VAL A 173 2.93 0.07 2.24
C VAL A 173 3.66 -1.27 2.20
N ARG A 174 3.28 -2.21 3.08
CA ARG A 174 3.88 -3.54 3.11
C ARG A 174 3.78 -4.26 1.77
N ALA A 175 2.61 -4.25 1.15
CA ALA A 175 2.40 -4.92 -0.13
C ALA A 175 3.29 -4.32 -1.23
N THR A 176 3.40 -2.98 -1.29
CA THR A 176 4.24 -2.28 -2.26
C THR A 176 5.73 -2.53 -2.02
N ALA A 177 6.18 -2.53 -0.75
CA ALA A 177 7.57 -2.81 -0.40
C ALA A 177 7.98 -4.24 -0.78
N VAL A 178 7.14 -5.24 -0.49
CA VAL A 178 7.39 -6.65 -0.85
C VAL A 178 7.46 -6.82 -2.36
N ASP A 179 6.52 -6.22 -3.10
CA ASP A 179 6.53 -6.30 -4.57
C ASP A 179 7.70 -5.52 -5.17
N GLY A 180 8.12 -4.40 -4.57
CA GLY A 180 9.34 -3.70 -4.96
C GLY A 180 10.56 -4.60 -4.93
N LEU A 181 10.77 -5.33 -3.82
CA LEU A 181 11.83 -6.32 -3.71
C LEU A 181 11.68 -7.45 -4.76
N GLN A 182 10.47 -7.96 -4.97
CA GLN A 182 10.20 -9.02 -5.95
C GLN A 182 10.45 -8.57 -7.39
N ASN A 183 10.33 -7.27 -7.67
CA ASN A 183 10.71 -6.63 -8.94
C ASN A 183 12.20 -6.23 -8.99
N ASN A 184 12.98 -6.68 -8.00
CA ASN A 184 14.42 -6.52 -7.94
C ASN A 184 14.93 -5.09 -7.66
N TYR A 185 14.12 -4.27 -6.98
CA TYR A 185 14.55 -2.99 -6.41
C TYR A 185 15.13 -3.18 -5.02
N ARG A 186 16.10 -2.36 -4.64
CA ARG A 186 16.43 -2.12 -3.23
C ARG A 186 15.29 -1.34 -2.62
N VAL A 187 14.84 -1.71 -1.44
CA VAL A 187 13.66 -1.10 -0.81
C VAL A 187 14.04 -0.50 0.53
N LEU A 188 13.75 0.77 0.71
CA LEU A 188 13.84 1.48 1.98
C LEU A 188 12.43 1.84 2.43
N VAL A 189 12.18 1.72 3.74
CA VAL A 189 10.90 2.09 4.36
C VAL A 189 11.19 2.99 5.56
N PRO A 190 11.09 4.32 5.40
CA PRO A 190 11.24 5.24 6.52
C PRO A 190 10.03 5.13 7.44
N GLN A 191 10.27 4.58 8.65
CA GLN A 191 9.23 4.23 9.61
C GLN A 191 8.37 5.42 10.04
N ASP A 192 8.98 6.58 10.18
CA ASP A 192 8.36 7.85 10.58
C ASP A 192 7.56 8.53 9.46
N ALA A 193 7.73 8.08 8.20
CA ALA A 193 6.89 8.46 7.06
C ALA A 193 5.81 7.43 6.73
N CYS A 194 5.63 6.40 7.57
CA CYS A 194 4.59 5.38 7.45
C CYS A 194 3.66 5.43 8.66
N GLY A 195 2.39 5.04 8.48
CA GLY A 195 1.42 4.98 9.57
C GLY A 195 0.42 3.86 9.43
N ASP A 196 -0.24 3.55 10.53
CA ASP A 196 -1.33 2.56 10.58
C ASP A 196 -2.38 3.00 11.60
N ARG A 197 -3.58 2.39 11.56
CA ARG A 197 -4.64 2.59 12.56
C ARG A 197 -4.36 1.91 13.88
N ASP A 198 -3.54 0.87 13.84
CA ASP A 198 -3.17 0.03 14.98
C ASP A 198 -1.65 0.02 15.12
N GLU A 199 -1.15 0.51 16.25
CA GLU A 199 0.27 0.63 16.53
C GLU A 199 0.98 -0.74 16.55
N GLN A 200 0.31 -1.78 17.08
CA GLN A 200 0.88 -3.13 17.09
C GLN A 200 1.01 -3.71 15.68
N ALA A 201 0.03 -3.41 14.80
CA ALA A 201 0.10 -3.79 13.40
C ALA A 201 1.24 -3.04 12.70
N HIS A 202 1.41 -1.74 12.97
CA HIS A 202 2.51 -0.92 12.46
C HIS A 202 3.87 -1.53 12.82
N GLU A 203 4.13 -1.70 14.12
CA GLU A 203 5.40 -2.23 14.63
C GLU A 203 5.71 -3.64 14.11
N ALA A 204 4.71 -4.55 14.15
CA ALA A 204 4.89 -5.92 13.68
C ALA A 204 5.25 -5.99 12.19
N ASN A 205 4.64 -5.12 11.37
CA ASN A 205 4.91 -5.08 9.94
C ASN A 205 6.25 -4.41 9.60
N LEU A 206 6.65 -3.37 10.32
CA LEU A 206 8.00 -2.79 10.21
C LEU A 206 9.06 -3.82 10.59
N TYR A 207 8.86 -4.56 11.69
CA TYR A 207 9.75 -5.65 12.07
C TYR A 207 9.88 -6.71 10.96
N ASP A 208 8.77 -7.12 10.37
CA ASP A 208 8.74 -8.15 9.33
C ASP A 208 9.39 -7.66 8.01
N LEU A 209 9.14 -6.41 7.65
CA LEU A 209 9.78 -5.75 6.51
C LEU A 209 11.29 -5.69 6.72
N ASN A 210 11.75 -5.21 7.87
CA ASN A 210 13.16 -5.09 8.20
C ASN A 210 13.87 -6.44 8.25
N ALA A 211 13.17 -7.47 8.66
CA ALA A 211 13.77 -8.82 8.75
C ALA A 211 14.06 -9.47 7.39
N LYS A 212 13.35 -9.08 6.32
CA LYS A 212 13.33 -9.88 5.08
C LYS A 212 13.23 -9.09 3.77
N TYR A 213 12.61 -7.91 3.77
CA TYR A 213 12.11 -7.32 2.53
C TYR A 213 12.62 -5.91 2.23
N ALA A 214 13.00 -5.16 3.27
CA ALA A 214 13.38 -3.75 3.13
C ALA A 214 14.36 -3.34 4.22
N ASP A 215 15.07 -2.25 4.01
CA ASP A 215 15.75 -1.56 5.09
C ASP A 215 14.75 -0.59 5.74
N VAL A 216 14.36 -0.86 6.97
CA VAL A 216 13.55 0.07 7.76
C VAL A 216 14.48 1.09 8.40
N VAL A 217 14.30 2.33 8.05
CA VAL A 217 15.18 3.46 8.35
C VAL A 217 14.37 4.65 8.90
N SER A 218 15.00 5.78 9.20
CA SER A 218 14.32 7.04 9.46
C SER A 218 14.25 7.92 8.21
N VAL A 219 13.40 8.95 8.21
CA VAL A 219 13.42 10.01 7.18
C VAL A 219 14.79 10.66 7.11
N ALA A 220 15.43 10.94 8.25
CA ALA A 220 16.76 11.52 8.31
C ALA A 220 17.81 10.67 7.58
N ASP A 221 17.78 9.33 7.78
CA ASP A 221 18.69 8.41 7.07
C ASP A 221 18.48 8.44 5.56
N VAL A 222 17.22 8.55 5.11
CA VAL A 222 16.91 8.69 3.67
C VAL A 222 17.50 9.98 3.13
N LEU A 223 17.26 11.11 3.82
CA LEU A 223 17.73 12.44 3.38
C LEU A 223 19.26 12.52 3.31
N GLU A 224 19.96 11.92 4.28
CA GLU A 224 21.43 11.85 4.27
C GLU A 224 21.99 10.97 3.14
N SER A 225 21.19 9.99 2.68
CA SER A 225 21.60 9.03 1.65
C SER A 225 21.22 9.46 0.24
N LEU A 226 20.50 10.57 0.05
CA LEU A 226 20.13 11.05 -1.29
C LEU A 226 21.37 11.37 -2.12
N PRO A 227 21.43 10.95 -3.38
CA PRO A 227 22.51 11.33 -4.28
C PRO A 227 22.50 12.84 -4.49
N GLY A 228 23.68 13.47 -4.37
CA GLY A 228 23.88 14.91 -4.55
C GLY A 228 23.95 15.32 -6.02
#